data_11bda313902a92b25056eb1e97bc7f98
#
_entry.id   11bda313902a92b25056eb1e97bc7f98
#
_cell.length_a   1.000
_cell.length_b   1.000
_cell.length_c   1.000
_cell.angle_alpha   90.00
_cell.angle_beta   90.00
_cell.angle_gamma   90.00
#
_symmetry.space_group_name_H-M   'P 1'
#
loop_
_entity.id
_entity.type
_entity.pdbx_description
1 polymer ?
#
loop_
_entity_poly.entity_id
_entity_poly.type
_entity_poly.pdbx_seq_one_letter_code
_entity_poly.pdbx_strand_id
1 'polypeptide(L)'
;MFGSLAASLALFAYGVAETVIVIVETVAKADVSSKGGKALALAFIEIVDLFLLGTVLLMIALGFYELFIDSDLRLPEWLQIRTFDDLKNKLVGVVIVVLGVMFLGFVVAWDGTRDLLGIGAAIALVIAALTYFLSTVKGGKPDKAAPSGKDLKARDGDAA
;
A
#
# COMPACT_ATOMS: atom_id res chain seq x y z
N MET A 1 12.07 14.98 -1.76
CA MET A 1 12.82 13.73 -1.84
C MET A 1 13.59 13.42 -0.55
N PHE A 2 14.64 14.20 -0.17
CA PHE A 2 15.38 13.92 1.07
C PHE A 2 14.52 13.96 2.33
N GLY A 3 13.55 14.88 2.40
CA GLY A 3 12.61 14.94 3.53
C GLY A 3 11.73 13.70 3.69
N SER A 4 11.22 13.14 2.59
CA SER A 4 10.40 11.92 2.64
C SER A 4 11.23 10.68 2.98
N LEU A 5 12.49 10.62 2.52
CA LEU A 5 13.42 9.56 2.89
C LEU A 5 13.76 9.63 4.39
N ALA A 6 14.11 10.82 4.89
CA ALA A 6 14.40 11.03 6.31
C ALA A 6 13.19 10.71 7.20
N ALA A 7 11.99 11.13 6.80
CA ALA A 7 10.75 10.82 7.51
C ALA A 7 10.45 9.32 7.52
N SER A 8 10.66 8.63 6.39
CA SER A 8 10.51 7.18 6.29
C SER A 8 11.45 6.45 7.26
N LEU A 9 12.75 6.79 7.25
CA LEU A 9 13.74 6.21 8.16
C LEU A 9 13.39 6.48 9.64
N ALA A 10 12.93 7.68 9.96
CA ALA A 10 12.52 8.03 11.32
C ALA A 10 11.32 7.19 11.77
N LEU A 11 10.32 6.99 10.91
CA LEU A 11 9.16 6.15 11.21
C LEU A 11 9.53 4.68 11.38
N PHE A 12 10.43 4.14 10.55
CA PHE A 12 10.91 2.77 10.72
C PHE A 12 11.68 2.60 12.03
N ALA A 13 12.57 3.54 12.38
CA ALA A 13 13.31 3.49 13.63
C ALA A 13 12.38 3.57 14.84
N TYR A 14 11.38 4.47 14.79
CA TYR A 14 10.37 4.60 15.83
C TYR A 14 9.51 3.32 15.93
N GLY A 15 9.02 2.78 14.82
CA GLY A 15 8.24 1.53 14.79
C GLY A 15 9.00 0.34 15.36
N VAL A 16 10.29 0.22 15.08
CA VAL A 16 11.15 -0.82 15.68
C VAL A 16 11.28 -0.63 17.19
N ALA A 17 11.52 0.60 17.65
CA ALA A 17 11.63 0.89 19.08
C ALA A 17 10.31 0.57 19.82
N GLU A 18 9.17 0.98 19.26
CA GLU A 18 7.84 0.70 19.80
C GLU A 18 7.57 -0.80 19.85
N THR A 19 7.92 -1.54 18.80
CA THR A 19 7.80 -3.01 18.75
C THR A 19 8.55 -3.67 19.90
N VAL A 20 9.80 -3.25 20.13
CA VAL A 20 10.61 -3.80 21.23
C VAL A 20 10.01 -3.49 22.58
N ILE A 21 9.54 -2.26 22.81
CA ILE A 21 8.90 -1.84 24.06
C ILE A 21 7.65 -2.67 24.31
N VAL A 22 6.75 -2.80 23.34
CA VAL A 22 5.51 -3.57 23.48
C VAL A 22 5.79 -5.04 23.78
N ILE A 23 6.77 -5.65 23.12
CA ILE A 23 7.15 -7.06 23.39
C ILE A 23 7.69 -7.20 24.80
N VAL A 24 8.62 -6.34 25.23
CA VAL A 24 9.23 -6.40 26.55
C VAL A 24 8.17 -6.18 27.65
N GLU A 25 7.29 -5.21 27.49
CA GLU A 25 6.21 -4.97 28.45
C GLU A 25 5.23 -6.14 28.52
N THR A 26 4.88 -6.73 27.39
CA THR A 26 3.96 -7.89 27.34
C THR A 26 4.54 -9.09 28.07
N VAL A 27 5.82 -9.37 27.82
CA VAL A 27 6.54 -10.48 28.48
C VAL A 27 6.70 -10.20 29.97
N ALA A 28 7.04 -8.96 30.35
CA ALA A 28 7.25 -8.60 31.76
C ALA A 28 5.97 -8.62 32.60
N LYS A 29 4.83 -8.24 32.01
CA LYS A 29 3.54 -8.21 32.71
C LYS A 29 2.86 -9.58 32.76
N ALA A 30 3.24 -10.54 31.89
CA ALA A 30 2.70 -11.90 31.78
C ALA A 30 1.15 -11.97 31.87
N ASP A 31 0.46 -10.90 31.41
CA ASP A 31 -1.00 -10.80 31.48
C ASP A 31 -1.65 -11.52 30.29
N VAL A 32 -1.96 -12.80 30.51
CA VAL A 32 -2.63 -13.68 29.52
C VAL A 32 -4.16 -13.50 29.57
N SER A 33 -4.67 -12.41 30.14
CA SER A 33 -6.11 -12.16 30.18
C SER A 33 -6.66 -11.73 28.82
N SER A 34 -7.97 -11.92 28.62
CA SER A 34 -8.62 -11.47 27.37
C SER A 34 -8.54 -9.96 27.15
N LYS A 35 -8.38 -9.17 28.21
CA LYS A 35 -8.15 -7.72 28.13
C LYS A 35 -6.73 -7.41 27.68
N GLY A 36 -5.73 -8.15 28.19
CA GLY A 36 -4.34 -8.06 27.76
C GLY A 36 -4.17 -8.41 26.27
N GLY A 37 -4.86 -9.47 25.82
CA GLY A 37 -4.85 -9.85 24.40
C GLY A 37 -5.41 -8.79 23.44
N LYS A 38 -6.50 -8.10 23.83
CA LYS A 38 -7.04 -6.98 23.03
C LYS A 38 -6.10 -5.78 23.01
N ALA A 39 -5.51 -5.41 24.15
CA ALA A 39 -4.55 -4.31 24.21
C ALA A 39 -3.31 -4.60 23.34
N LEU A 40 -2.80 -5.82 23.39
CA LEU A 40 -1.69 -6.26 22.57
C LEU A 40 -2.04 -6.21 21.08
N ALA A 41 -3.22 -6.69 20.68
CA ALA A 41 -3.65 -6.64 19.29
C ALA A 41 -3.74 -5.20 18.76
N LEU A 42 -4.26 -4.26 19.57
CA LEU A 42 -4.31 -2.84 19.21
C LEU A 42 -2.91 -2.26 19.06
N ALA A 43 -1.98 -2.53 19.99
CA ALA A 43 -0.61 -2.06 19.89
C ALA A 43 0.08 -2.58 18.62
N PHE A 44 -0.12 -3.85 18.24
CA PHE A 44 0.43 -4.36 16.99
C PHE A 44 -0.21 -3.72 15.76
N ILE A 45 -1.50 -3.40 15.77
CA ILE A 45 -2.16 -2.68 14.68
C ILE A 45 -1.54 -1.29 14.52
N GLU A 46 -1.30 -0.56 15.60
CA GLU A 46 -0.66 0.75 15.58
C GLU A 46 0.78 0.67 15.03
N ILE A 47 1.54 -0.34 15.43
CA ILE A 47 2.90 -0.58 14.93
C ILE A 47 2.89 -0.87 13.42
N VAL A 48 1.97 -1.72 12.96
CA VAL A 48 1.82 -2.04 11.53
C VAL A 48 1.48 -0.78 10.72
N ASP A 49 0.62 0.09 11.26
CA ASP A 49 0.28 1.36 10.60
C ASP A 49 1.49 2.28 10.44
N LEU A 50 2.34 2.38 11.46
CA LEU A 50 3.62 3.11 11.38
C LEU A 50 4.54 2.55 10.28
N PHE A 51 4.66 1.23 10.17
CA PHE A 51 5.46 0.60 9.12
C PHE A 51 4.86 0.83 7.73
N LEU A 52 3.54 0.78 7.59
CA LEU A 52 2.86 1.08 6.33
C LEU A 52 3.09 2.54 5.91
N LEU A 53 2.94 3.49 6.84
CA LEU A 53 3.20 4.90 6.58
C LEU A 53 4.66 5.15 6.20
N GLY A 54 5.61 4.53 6.91
CA GLY A 54 7.03 4.56 6.58
C GLY A 54 7.30 4.03 5.17
N THR A 55 6.66 2.92 4.80
CA THR A 55 6.77 2.32 3.46
C THR A 55 6.22 3.24 2.37
N VAL A 56 5.08 3.91 2.60
CA VAL A 56 4.53 4.90 1.65
C VAL A 56 5.53 6.03 1.41
N LEU A 57 6.09 6.59 2.48
CA LEU A 57 7.07 7.68 2.36
C LEU A 57 8.35 7.22 1.66
N LEU A 58 8.77 5.97 1.87
CA LEU A 58 9.89 5.38 1.15
C LEU A 58 9.58 5.24 -0.34
N MET A 59 8.40 4.72 -0.69
CA MET A 59 7.98 4.60 -2.09
C MET A 59 7.92 5.96 -2.79
N ILE A 60 7.41 7.00 -2.10
CA ILE A 60 7.38 8.37 -2.62
C ILE A 60 8.81 8.87 -2.85
N ALA A 61 9.72 8.67 -1.87
CA ALA A 61 11.10 9.11 -1.97
C ALA A 61 11.82 8.44 -3.15
N LEU A 62 11.69 7.12 -3.27
CA LEU A 62 12.30 6.34 -4.35
C LEU A 62 11.69 6.68 -5.72
N GLY A 63 10.35 6.85 -5.78
CA GLY A 63 9.68 7.23 -7.02
C GLY A 63 10.12 8.59 -7.54
N PHE A 64 10.28 9.58 -6.66
CA PHE A 64 10.85 10.87 -7.06
C PHE A 64 12.33 10.76 -7.45
N TYR A 65 13.10 9.91 -6.78
CA TYR A 65 14.50 9.68 -7.14
C TYR A 65 14.60 9.09 -8.55
N GLU A 66 13.88 8.03 -8.83
CA GLU A 66 13.87 7.33 -10.13
C GLU A 66 13.39 8.24 -11.28
N LEU A 67 12.37 9.09 -11.01
CA LEU A 67 11.82 9.98 -12.02
C LEU A 67 12.70 11.20 -12.33
N PHE A 68 13.47 11.71 -11.35
CA PHE A 68 14.16 13.00 -11.49
C PHE A 68 15.67 12.91 -11.49
N ILE A 69 16.28 11.83 -11.01
CA ILE A 69 17.74 11.76 -10.84
C ILE A 69 18.34 10.64 -11.65
N ASP A 70 17.85 9.43 -11.54
CA ASP A 70 18.45 8.27 -12.19
C ASP A 70 17.39 7.19 -12.49
N SER A 71 17.21 6.90 -13.78
CA SER A 71 16.28 5.88 -14.26
C SER A 71 16.90 4.46 -14.29
N ASP A 72 18.19 4.32 -13.95
CA ASP A 72 18.94 3.06 -14.03
C ASP A 72 19.14 2.35 -12.66
N LEU A 73 18.44 2.82 -11.62
CA LEU A 73 18.47 2.13 -10.33
C LEU A 73 18.00 0.67 -10.49
N ARG A 74 18.89 -0.26 -10.13
CA ARG A 74 18.58 -1.69 -10.08
C ARG A 74 17.71 -2.02 -8.87
N LEU A 75 16.49 -1.50 -8.85
CA LEU A 75 15.49 -1.85 -7.86
C LEU A 75 14.79 -3.16 -8.28
N PRO A 76 14.33 -3.98 -7.31
CA PRO A 76 13.47 -5.11 -7.60
C PRO A 76 12.27 -4.68 -8.45
N GLU A 77 11.81 -5.49 -9.40
CA GLU A 77 10.74 -5.12 -10.33
C GLU A 77 9.45 -4.64 -9.65
N TRP A 78 9.14 -5.17 -8.46
CA TRP A 78 7.98 -4.76 -7.68
C TRP A 78 8.11 -3.34 -7.08
N LEU A 79 9.34 -2.82 -6.98
CA LEU A 79 9.62 -1.49 -6.45
C LEU A 79 9.92 -0.46 -7.56
N GLN A 80 10.14 -0.90 -8.81
CA GLN A 80 10.38 0.00 -9.94
C GLN A 80 9.15 0.85 -10.23
N ILE A 81 9.36 2.17 -10.32
CA ILE A 81 8.35 3.18 -10.63
C ILE A 81 8.82 3.90 -11.89
N ARG A 82 8.37 3.44 -13.04
CA ARG A 82 8.81 3.99 -14.34
C ARG A 82 8.00 5.20 -14.79
N THR A 83 6.79 5.37 -14.23
CA THR A 83 5.87 6.44 -14.60
C THR A 83 5.14 6.98 -13.38
N PHE A 84 4.64 8.23 -13.47
CA PHE A 84 3.76 8.80 -12.45
C PHE A 84 2.50 7.96 -12.23
N ASP A 85 2.02 7.28 -13.24
CA ASP A 85 0.85 6.41 -13.13
C ASP A 85 1.17 5.14 -12.32
N ASP A 86 2.36 4.58 -12.45
CA ASP A 86 2.83 3.47 -11.61
C ASP A 86 2.94 3.90 -10.14
N LEU A 87 3.48 5.10 -9.89
CA LEU A 87 3.54 5.67 -8.53
C LEU A 87 2.15 5.83 -7.93
N LYS A 88 1.22 6.43 -8.66
CA LYS A 88 -0.18 6.60 -8.21
C LYS A 88 -0.84 5.26 -7.88
N ASN A 89 -0.67 4.26 -8.75
CA ASN A 89 -1.26 2.93 -8.56
C ASN A 89 -0.73 2.26 -7.29
N LYS A 90 0.57 2.33 -7.04
CA LYS A 90 1.19 1.79 -5.83
C LYS A 90 0.72 2.53 -4.58
N LEU A 91 0.69 3.88 -4.62
CA LEU A 91 0.22 4.69 -3.50
C LEU A 91 -1.24 4.42 -3.15
N VAL A 92 -2.12 4.34 -4.14
CA VAL A 92 -3.54 4.03 -3.90
C VAL A 92 -3.69 2.62 -3.31
N GLY A 93 -2.91 1.64 -3.79
CA GLY A 93 -2.90 0.29 -3.21
C GLY A 93 -2.54 0.30 -1.73
N VAL A 94 -1.50 1.05 -1.35
CA VAL A 94 -1.10 1.16 0.06
C VAL A 94 -2.14 1.90 0.88
N VAL A 95 -2.76 2.96 0.36
CA VAL A 95 -3.86 3.67 1.06
C VAL A 95 -5.03 2.74 1.35
N ILE A 96 -5.39 1.87 0.41
CA ILE A 96 -6.45 0.87 0.62
C ILE A 96 -6.07 -0.09 1.76
N VAL A 97 -4.82 -0.56 1.80
CA VAL A 97 -4.35 -1.45 2.87
C VAL A 97 -4.37 -0.73 4.23
N VAL A 98 -3.89 0.51 4.30
CA VAL A 98 -3.93 1.32 5.54
C VAL A 98 -5.36 1.50 6.04
N LEU A 99 -6.30 1.84 5.16
CA LEU A 99 -7.73 1.96 5.52
C LEU A 99 -8.29 0.63 6.05
N GLY A 100 -7.90 -0.50 5.45
CA GLY A 100 -8.29 -1.83 5.91
C GLY A 100 -7.76 -2.15 7.31
N VAL A 101 -6.49 -1.86 7.57
CA VAL A 101 -5.85 -2.06 8.89
C VAL A 101 -6.48 -1.13 9.93
N MET A 102 -6.74 0.14 9.57
CA MET A 102 -7.42 1.10 10.42
C MET A 102 -8.83 0.64 10.80
N PHE A 103 -9.59 0.10 9.83
CA PHE A 103 -10.90 -0.48 10.09
C PHE A 103 -10.81 -1.69 11.03
N LEU A 104 -9.82 -2.55 10.85
CA LEU A 104 -9.57 -3.69 11.74
C LEU A 104 -9.34 -3.22 13.18
N GLY A 105 -8.58 -2.13 13.37
CA GLY A 105 -8.39 -1.50 14.69
C GLY A 105 -9.72 -1.09 15.34
N PHE A 106 -10.62 -0.46 14.57
CA PHE A 106 -11.96 -0.11 15.08
C PHE A 106 -12.79 -1.35 15.46
N VAL A 107 -12.70 -2.42 14.67
CA VAL A 107 -13.41 -3.68 14.96
C VAL A 107 -12.89 -4.33 16.24
N VAL A 108 -11.57 -4.40 16.43
CA VAL A 108 -10.95 -5.00 17.62
C VAL A 108 -11.24 -4.19 18.88
N ALA A 109 -11.24 -2.86 18.78
CA ALA A 109 -11.53 -1.93 19.88
C ALA A 109 -13.03 -1.75 20.14
N TRP A 110 -13.90 -2.42 19.38
CA TRP A 110 -15.34 -2.20 19.47
C TRP A 110 -15.92 -2.67 20.81
N ASP A 111 -16.58 -1.74 21.48
CA ASP A 111 -17.24 -1.93 22.78
C ASP A 111 -18.79 -2.03 22.69
N GLY A 112 -19.34 -2.05 21.46
CA GLY A 112 -20.79 -2.08 21.23
C GLY A 112 -21.47 -0.72 21.23
N THR A 113 -20.78 0.37 21.55
CA THR A 113 -21.36 1.72 21.67
C THR A 113 -21.16 2.58 20.44
N ARG A 114 -20.13 2.30 19.63
CA ARG A 114 -19.78 3.06 18.43
C ARG A 114 -20.52 2.51 17.21
N ASP A 115 -20.93 3.40 16.32
CA ASP A 115 -21.53 3.03 15.04
C ASP A 115 -20.42 2.51 14.08
N LEU A 116 -20.10 1.23 14.23
CA LEU A 116 -19.14 0.53 13.39
C LEU A 116 -19.62 0.45 11.93
N LEU A 117 -20.94 0.40 11.72
CA LEU A 117 -21.53 0.33 10.38
C LEU A 117 -21.27 1.62 9.61
N GLY A 118 -21.46 2.79 10.24
CA GLY A 118 -21.18 4.09 9.62
C GLY A 118 -19.71 4.25 9.25
N ILE A 119 -18.80 3.88 10.16
CA ILE A 119 -17.34 3.91 9.88
C ILE A 119 -16.98 2.96 8.75
N GLY A 120 -17.47 1.72 8.79
CA GLY A 120 -17.25 0.72 7.74
C GLY A 120 -17.78 1.16 6.39
N ALA A 121 -18.97 1.73 6.34
CA ALA A 121 -19.56 2.26 5.11
C ALA A 121 -18.74 3.43 4.53
N ALA A 122 -18.26 4.35 5.37
CA ALA A 122 -17.42 5.46 4.95
C ALA A 122 -16.10 4.95 4.33
N ILE A 123 -15.43 4.02 4.99
CA ILE A 123 -14.17 3.43 4.50
C ILE A 123 -14.42 2.65 3.20
N ALA A 124 -15.49 1.86 3.13
CA ALA A 124 -15.85 1.11 1.93
C ALA A 124 -16.10 2.03 0.73
N LEU A 125 -16.75 3.17 0.96
CA LEU A 125 -17.02 4.17 -0.07
C LEU A 125 -15.72 4.81 -0.60
N VAL A 126 -14.77 5.12 0.29
CA VAL A 126 -13.46 5.64 -0.11
C VAL A 126 -12.70 4.60 -0.91
N ILE A 127 -12.66 3.34 -0.46
CA ILE A 127 -12.00 2.25 -1.19
C ILE A 127 -12.63 2.05 -2.57
N ALA A 128 -13.96 2.07 -2.67
CA ALA A 128 -14.67 1.96 -3.93
C ALA A 128 -14.32 3.12 -4.89
N ALA A 129 -14.28 4.36 -4.38
CA ALA A 129 -13.89 5.54 -5.16
C ALA A 129 -12.44 5.44 -5.67
N LEU A 130 -11.50 5.01 -4.82
CA LEU A 130 -10.10 4.81 -5.20
C LEU A 130 -9.94 3.69 -6.22
N THR A 131 -10.66 2.59 -6.06
CA THR A 131 -10.65 1.46 -7.00
C THR A 131 -11.22 1.87 -8.36
N TYR A 132 -12.33 2.63 -8.36
CA TYR A 132 -12.91 3.18 -9.58
C TYR A 132 -11.93 4.13 -10.28
N PHE A 133 -11.27 5.01 -9.54
CA PHE A 133 -10.23 5.88 -10.08
C PHE A 133 -9.11 5.10 -10.76
N LEU A 134 -8.60 4.04 -10.13
CA LEU A 134 -7.57 3.18 -10.73
C LEU A 134 -8.05 2.46 -11.99
N SER A 135 -9.29 2.00 -12.02
CA SER A 135 -9.86 1.32 -13.19
C SER A 135 -9.99 2.26 -14.40
N THR A 136 -10.36 3.50 -14.14
CA THR A 136 -10.49 4.53 -15.19
C THR A 136 -9.13 4.92 -15.78
N VAL A 137 -8.10 5.00 -14.96
CA VAL A 137 -6.73 5.31 -15.41
C VAL A 137 -6.15 4.15 -16.24
N LYS A 138 -6.45 2.89 -15.89
CA LYS A 138 -6.03 1.71 -16.68
C LYS A 138 -6.78 1.56 -18.02
N GLY A 139 -8.01 2.03 -18.10
CA GLY A 139 -8.84 1.94 -19.32
C GLY A 139 -8.37 2.82 -20.49
N GLY A 140 -7.38 3.69 -20.29
CA GLY A 140 -6.86 4.61 -21.30
C GLY A 140 -5.75 4.06 -22.20
N LYS A 141 -5.30 2.81 -22.07
CA LYS A 141 -4.41 2.17 -23.04
C LYS A 141 -5.24 1.33 -24.02
N PRO A 142 -5.42 1.78 -25.28
CA PRO A 142 -5.90 0.85 -26.30
C PRO A 142 -4.87 -0.27 -26.43
N ASP A 143 -5.31 -1.48 -26.19
CA ASP A 143 -4.61 -2.70 -26.57
C ASP A 143 -4.34 -2.62 -28.07
N LYS A 144 -3.14 -2.15 -28.45
CA LYS A 144 -2.64 -2.39 -29.80
C LYS A 144 -2.29 -3.86 -29.83
N ALA A 145 -3.30 -4.68 -30.13
CA ALA A 145 -3.10 -6.01 -30.64
C ALA A 145 -2.13 -5.88 -31.81
N ALA A 146 -0.89 -6.32 -31.63
CA ALA A 146 0.03 -6.50 -32.72
C ALA A 146 -0.65 -7.46 -33.70
N PRO A 147 -0.68 -7.14 -35.01
CA PRO A 147 -1.28 -8.03 -35.99
C PRO A 147 -0.57 -9.39 -35.92
N SER A 148 -1.33 -10.42 -35.68
CA SER A 148 -0.88 -11.79 -35.62
C SER A 148 -0.20 -12.10 -36.96
N GLY A 149 1.05 -12.63 -36.96
CA GLY A 149 1.82 -12.95 -38.14
C GLY A 149 1.18 -13.98 -39.09
N LYS A 150 -0.09 -14.33 -38.90
CA LYS A 150 -0.91 -15.11 -39.80
C LYS A 150 -1.53 -14.30 -40.96
N ASP A 151 -1.74 -12.98 -40.73
CA ASP A 151 -2.37 -12.13 -41.77
C ASP A 151 -1.39 -11.62 -42.82
N LEU A 152 -0.07 -11.73 -42.56
CA LEU A 152 0.96 -11.39 -43.54
C LEU A 152 1.19 -12.50 -44.57
N LYS A 153 0.87 -13.78 -44.26
CA LYS A 153 1.07 -14.90 -45.15
C LYS A 153 -0.04 -15.10 -46.16
N ALA A 154 -1.21 -14.46 -45.96
CA ALA A 154 -2.34 -14.53 -46.89
C ALA A 154 -2.26 -13.51 -48.03
N ARG A 155 -1.41 -12.46 -47.90
CA ARG A 155 -1.27 -11.43 -48.96
C ARG A 155 -0.21 -11.73 -50.00
N ASP A 156 0.75 -12.64 -49.71
CA ASP A 156 1.79 -13.04 -50.67
C ASP A 156 1.42 -14.29 -51.51
N GLY A 157 0.25 -14.87 -51.24
CA GLY A 157 -0.25 -16.05 -51.99
C GLY A 157 -1.12 -15.75 -53.20
N ASP A 158 -1.52 -14.48 -53.41
CA ASP A 158 -2.46 -14.10 -54.49
C ASP A 158 -1.79 -13.28 -55.63
N ALA A 159 -0.45 -13.26 -55.67
CA ALA A 159 0.33 -12.58 -56.72
C ALA A 159 1.30 -13.53 -57.44
N ALA A 160 0.80 -14.73 -57.79
CA ALA A 160 1.51 -15.61 -58.73
C ALA A 160 0.53 -16.21 -59.75
#